data_4929e505af7acf55dd04d205721e813e
#
_entry.id   4929e505af7acf55dd04d205721e813e
#
_cell.length_a   1.000
_cell.length_b   1.000
_cell.length_c   1.000
_cell.angle_alpha   90.00
_cell.angle_beta   90.00
_cell.angle_gamma   90.00
#
_symmetry.space_group_name_H-M   'P 1'
#
loop_
_entity.id
_entity.type
_entity.pdbx_description
1 polymer ?
#
loop_
_entity_poly.entity_id
_entity_poly.type
_entity_poly.pdbx_seq_one_letter_code
_entity_poly.pdbx_strand_id
1 'polypeptide(L)'
;MKILVADDDAISRRMMARLLENSGYEVVTADNGREAVDMLATPNGPRLALIDWMMPELDGPGVCRCVRSRHVGSYVYITLLTSKQGGDDVVAGLEAGADDYLIKPCNPEELKARLRTGIRILDLEDKLVEAREDMRFRATRDSLTLLWNRASIIADFERELTRARREHGVVSILICDLDHFKQINDVYGHQAGDEVLQQAASRFLRSVRSYDQVGRYGGEEFLILLSGCDSGQAFQRAEDIRSAFASCAFETMHGPLSVTVSVGIVSSSEWTADLTAKQLLHEADLALYRAKASGRNCVMAAHPIAHEPSPDCDTKHV
;
A
#
# COMPACT_ATOMS: atom_id res chain seq x y z
N MET A 1 5.13 -14.60 -24.11
CA MET A 1 3.80 -14.51 -23.44
C MET A 1 3.23 -15.92 -23.37
N LYS A 2 2.68 -16.31 -22.21
CA LYS A 2 2.15 -17.65 -21.98
C LYS A 2 0.66 -17.70 -22.29
N ILE A 3 0.23 -18.74 -23.05
CA ILE A 3 -1.18 -18.96 -23.45
C ILE A 3 -1.61 -20.34 -22.99
N LEU A 4 -2.80 -20.45 -22.39
CA LEU A 4 -3.44 -21.74 -22.12
C LEU A 4 -4.28 -22.14 -23.34
N VAL A 5 -4.16 -23.41 -23.73
CA VAL A 5 -5.09 -24.08 -24.66
C VAL A 5 -5.76 -25.24 -23.92
N ALA A 6 -7.06 -25.12 -23.68
CA ALA A 6 -7.86 -26.17 -23.04
C ALA A 6 -8.84 -26.74 -24.06
N ASP A 7 -8.74 -28.03 -24.32
CA ASP A 7 -9.58 -28.76 -25.29
C ASP A 7 -9.49 -30.26 -24.95
N ASP A 8 -10.57 -30.99 -24.89
CA ASP A 8 -10.57 -32.42 -24.55
C ASP A 8 -10.09 -33.28 -25.72
N ASP A 9 -10.27 -32.84 -26.98
CA ASP A 9 -9.71 -33.53 -28.13
C ASP A 9 -8.17 -33.30 -28.25
N ALA A 10 -7.40 -34.34 -28.04
CA ALA A 10 -5.94 -34.32 -28.08
C ALA A 10 -5.36 -33.87 -29.44
N ILE A 11 -6.08 -34.10 -30.55
CA ILE A 11 -5.62 -33.71 -31.89
C ILE A 11 -5.81 -32.20 -32.05
N SER A 12 -6.99 -31.69 -31.77
CA SER A 12 -7.34 -30.27 -31.78
C SER A 12 -6.39 -29.46 -30.89
N ARG A 13 -6.23 -29.89 -29.64
CA ARG A 13 -5.34 -29.29 -28.65
C ARG A 13 -3.90 -29.20 -29.15
N ARG A 14 -3.36 -30.29 -29.70
CA ARG A 14 -1.98 -30.31 -30.24
C ARG A 14 -1.81 -29.42 -31.47
N MET A 15 -2.80 -29.41 -32.37
CA MET A 15 -2.76 -28.53 -33.55
C MET A 15 -2.75 -27.07 -33.15
N MET A 16 -3.62 -26.68 -32.23
CA MET A 16 -3.70 -25.31 -31.72
C MET A 16 -2.42 -24.90 -31.02
N ALA A 17 -1.89 -25.77 -30.15
CA ALA A 17 -0.62 -25.50 -29.46
C ALA A 17 0.53 -25.25 -30.45
N ARG A 18 0.70 -26.12 -31.47
CA ARG A 18 1.74 -25.93 -32.50
C ARG A 18 1.58 -24.64 -33.30
N LEU A 19 0.34 -24.26 -33.63
CA LEU A 19 0.07 -23.03 -34.37
C LEU A 19 0.53 -21.80 -33.53
N LEU A 20 0.28 -21.82 -32.25
CA LEU A 20 0.66 -20.75 -31.32
C LEU A 20 2.16 -20.73 -31.06
N GLU A 21 2.79 -21.90 -30.85
CA GLU A 21 4.25 -22.03 -30.68
C GLU A 21 5.01 -21.52 -31.92
N ASN A 22 4.53 -21.85 -33.12
CA ASN A 22 5.08 -21.33 -34.38
C ASN A 22 4.92 -19.80 -34.51
N SER A 23 3.98 -19.22 -33.77
CA SER A 23 3.75 -17.78 -33.71
C SER A 23 4.53 -17.10 -32.56
N GLY A 24 5.40 -17.85 -31.86
CA GLY A 24 6.31 -17.34 -30.81
C GLY A 24 5.70 -17.27 -29.41
N TYR A 25 4.57 -17.94 -29.16
CA TYR A 25 3.97 -18.01 -27.82
C TYR A 25 4.48 -19.23 -27.05
N GLU A 26 4.57 -19.09 -25.74
CA GLU A 26 4.74 -20.22 -24.80
C GLU A 26 3.37 -20.81 -24.51
N VAL A 27 3.16 -22.09 -24.82
CA VAL A 27 1.87 -22.74 -24.71
C VAL A 27 1.85 -23.74 -23.57
N VAL A 28 0.83 -23.66 -22.73
CA VAL A 28 0.47 -24.70 -21.76
C VAL A 28 -0.88 -25.28 -22.15
N THR A 29 -1.09 -26.54 -21.89
CA THR A 29 -2.30 -27.25 -22.33
C THR A 29 -3.02 -27.90 -21.16
N ALA A 30 -4.35 -27.92 -21.22
CA ALA A 30 -5.22 -28.66 -20.32
C ALA A 30 -6.16 -29.57 -21.13
N ASP A 31 -6.54 -30.71 -20.61
CA ASP A 31 -7.45 -31.65 -21.28
C ASP A 31 -8.88 -31.63 -20.70
N ASN A 32 -9.10 -30.83 -19.68
CA ASN A 32 -10.40 -30.62 -19.03
C ASN A 32 -10.52 -29.24 -18.41
N GLY A 33 -11.74 -28.81 -18.09
CA GLY A 33 -11.99 -27.48 -17.55
C GLY A 33 -11.50 -27.28 -16.11
N ARG A 34 -11.37 -28.35 -15.31
CA ARG A 34 -10.86 -28.25 -13.94
C ARG A 34 -9.38 -27.92 -13.94
N GLU A 35 -8.60 -28.68 -14.73
CA GLU A 35 -7.17 -28.41 -14.92
C GLU A 35 -6.93 -26.99 -15.48
N ALA A 36 -7.78 -26.55 -16.42
CA ALA A 36 -7.70 -25.19 -16.96
C ALA A 36 -7.87 -24.13 -15.85
N VAL A 37 -8.87 -24.27 -14.97
CA VAL A 37 -9.07 -23.35 -13.84
C VAL A 37 -7.88 -23.34 -12.89
N ASP A 38 -7.33 -24.50 -12.59
CA ASP A 38 -6.19 -24.62 -11.65
C ASP A 38 -4.93 -23.96 -12.23
N MET A 39 -4.66 -24.14 -13.53
CA MET A 39 -3.55 -23.47 -14.22
C MET A 39 -3.72 -21.94 -14.26
N LEU A 40 -4.93 -21.44 -14.51
CA LEU A 40 -5.23 -20.01 -14.55
C LEU A 40 -5.17 -19.36 -13.15
N ALA A 41 -5.38 -20.12 -12.09
CA ALA A 41 -5.32 -19.64 -10.72
C ALA A 41 -3.91 -19.55 -10.13
N THR A 42 -2.88 -20.05 -10.84
CA THR A 42 -1.50 -20.01 -10.33
C THR A 42 -0.92 -18.60 -10.38
N PRO A 43 -0.13 -18.18 -9.38
CA PRO A 43 0.70 -16.97 -9.48
C PRO A 43 1.61 -17.11 -10.72
N ASN A 44 1.64 -16.15 -11.60
CA ASN A 44 2.35 -16.22 -12.89
C ASN A 44 1.78 -17.24 -13.90
N GLY A 45 0.53 -17.66 -13.73
CA GLY A 45 -0.21 -18.46 -14.69
C GLY A 45 -0.44 -17.74 -16.02
N PRO A 46 -0.96 -18.46 -17.05
CA PRO A 46 -1.29 -17.85 -18.32
C PRO A 46 -2.43 -16.84 -18.15
N ARG A 47 -2.27 -15.66 -18.74
CA ARG A 47 -3.29 -14.59 -18.72
C ARG A 47 -4.08 -14.51 -20.04
N LEU A 48 -3.78 -15.37 -21.00
CA LEU A 48 -4.49 -15.52 -22.25
C LEU A 48 -4.88 -16.98 -22.39
N ALA A 49 -6.17 -17.25 -22.61
CA ALA A 49 -6.70 -18.61 -22.67
C ALA A 49 -7.60 -18.82 -23.87
N LEU A 50 -7.38 -19.92 -24.57
CA LEU A 50 -8.27 -20.50 -25.57
C LEU A 50 -8.92 -21.75 -24.95
N ILE A 51 -10.22 -21.73 -24.76
CA ILE A 51 -10.94 -22.74 -24.02
C ILE A 51 -12.05 -23.32 -24.87
N ASP A 52 -12.02 -24.64 -25.04
CA ASP A 52 -13.12 -25.30 -25.75
C ASP A 52 -14.43 -25.17 -24.98
N TRP A 53 -15.51 -25.05 -25.71
CA TRP A 53 -16.86 -24.98 -25.16
C TRP A 53 -17.24 -26.23 -24.36
N MET A 54 -16.99 -27.40 -25.00
CA MET A 54 -17.36 -28.70 -24.44
C MET A 54 -16.13 -29.43 -23.93
N MET A 55 -16.03 -29.56 -22.62
CA MET A 55 -14.96 -30.31 -21.96
C MET A 55 -15.54 -31.15 -20.80
N PRO A 56 -14.90 -32.28 -20.46
CA PRO A 56 -15.27 -33.05 -19.29
C PRO A 56 -15.00 -32.28 -18.00
N GLU A 57 -15.66 -32.68 -16.93
CA GLU A 57 -15.64 -32.14 -15.56
C GLU A 57 -16.20 -30.72 -15.46
N LEU A 58 -15.76 -29.79 -16.30
CA LEU A 58 -16.23 -28.41 -16.33
C LEU A 58 -16.19 -27.88 -17.77
N ASP A 59 -17.30 -27.42 -18.26
CA ASP A 59 -17.43 -26.81 -19.59
C ASP A 59 -16.77 -25.43 -19.69
N GLY A 60 -16.53 -24.93 -20.89
CA GLY A 60 -15.90 -23.63 -21.13
C GLY A 60 -16.58 -22.47 -20.42
N PRO A 61 -17.92 -22.30 -20.54
CA PRO A 61 -18.66 -21.29 -19.76
C PRO A 61 -18.52 -21.47 -18.25
N GLY A 62 -18.41 -22.68 -17.75
CA GLY A 62 -18.14 -23.00 -16.35
C GLY A 62 -16.75 -22.52 -15.90
N VAL A 63 -15.73 -22.72 -16.75
CA VAL A 63 -14.37 -22.18 -16.51
C VAL A 63 -14.42 -20.66 -16.41
N CYS A 64 -15.10 -19.98 -17.34
CA CYS A 64 -15.26 -18.53 -17.29
C CYS A 64 -15.86 -18.05 -15.97
N ARG A 65 -16.99 -18.63 -15.55
CA ARG A 65 -17.63 -18.29 -14.27
C ARG A 65 -16.70 -18.52 -13.09
N CYS A 66 -15.96 -19.62 -13.05
CA CYS A 66 -15.00 -19.92 -11.99
C CYS A 66 -13.86 -18.89 -11.93
N VAL A 67 -13.30 -18.51 -13.06
CA VAL A 67 -12.23 -17.51 -13.14
C VAL A 67 -12.74 -16.13 -12.72
N ARG A 68 -13.93 -15.73 -13.19
CA ARG A 68 -14.52 -14.40 -12.84
C ARG A 68 -14.96 -14.29 -11.39
N SER A 69 -15.40 -15.39 -10.77
CA SER A 69 -15.78 -15.41 -9.33
C SER A 69 -14.58 -15.32 -8.38
N ARG A 70 -13.40 -15.71 -8.83
CA ARG A 70 -12.16 -15.60 -8.05
C ARG A 70 -11.59 -14.20 -8.24
N HIS A 71 -11.88 -13.28 -7.30
CA HIS A 71 -11.36 -11.91 -7.30
C HIS A 71 -9.85 -11.81 -6.99
N VAL A 72 -9.10 -12.90 -7.09
CA VAL A 72 -7.69 -12.97 -6.69
C VAL A 72 -6.85 -13.22 -7.93
N GLY A 73 -6.01 -12.24 -8.29
CA GLY A 73 -5.04 -12.38 -9.37
C GLY A 73 -5.19 -11.33 -10.49
N SER A 74 -4.31 -11.43 -11.48
CA SER A 74 -4.35 -10.60 -12.69
C SER A 74 -5.51 -11.00 -13.60
N TYR A 75 -6.00 -10.05 -14.36
CA TYR A 75 -7.04 -10.32 -15.35
C TYR A 75 -6.60 -11.37 -16.37
N VAL A 76 -7.51 -12.32 -16.70
CA VAL A 76 -7.31 -13.36 -17.70
C VAL A 76 -8.25 -13.11 -18.87
N TYR A 77 -7.71 -12.95 -20.07
CA TYR A 77 -8.49 -12.83 -21.29
C TYR A 77 -8.82 -14.24 -21.81
N ILE A 78 -10.12 -14.56 -21.89
CA ILE A 78 -10.63 -15.88 -22.26
C ILE A 78 -11.37 -15.80 -23.59
N THR A 79 -10.90 -16.56 -24.58
CA THR A 79 -11.60 -16.80 -25.84
C THR A 79 -12.19 -18.20 -25.82
N LEU A 80 -13.49 -18.32 -25.96
CA LEU A 80 -14.16 -19.62 -26.10
C LEU A 80 -14.06 -20.13 -27.55
N LEU A 81 -13.72 -21.40 -27.70
CA LEU A 81 -13.74 -22.12 -28.98
C LEU A 81 -15.05 -22.90 -29.08
N THR A 82 -15.82 -22.71 -30.13
CA THR A 82 -17.12 -23.37 -30.28
C THR A 82 -17.32 -23.94 -31.68
N SER A 83 -17.93 -25.12 -31.80
CA SER A 83 -18.40 -25.68 -33.04
C SER A 83 -19.83 -25.25 -33.37
N LYS A 84 -20.51 -24.56 -32.46
CA LYS A 84 -21.89 -24.14 -32.60
C LYS A 84 -21.97 -22.78 -33.29
N GLN A 85 -22.90 -22.64 -34.25
CA GLN A 85 -23.17 -21.41 -34.99
C GLN A 85 -24.42 -20.67 -34.48
N GLY A 86 -25.04 -21.12 -33.36
CA GLY A 86 -26.25 -20.52 -32.82
C GLY A 86 -25.96 -19.22 -32.04
N GLY A 87 -26.72 -18.16 -32.32
CA GLY A 87 -26.56 -16.87 -31.62
C GLY A 87 -26.73 -16.95 -30.13
N ASP A 88 -27.62 -17.83 -29.65
CA ASP A 88 -27.93 -18.02 -28.22
C ASP A 88 -26.73 -18.60 -27.44
N ASP A 89 -25.97 -19.51 -28.05
CA ASP A 89 -24.77 -20.08 -27.41
C ASP A 89 -23.66 -19.03 -27.26
N VAL A 90 -23.48 -18.16 -28.25
CA VAL A 90 -22.49 -17.05 -28.19
C VAL A 90 -22.82 -16.09 -27.04
N VAL A 91 -24.09 -15.71 -26.92
CA VAL A 91 -24.56 -14.84 -25.84
C VAL A 91 -24.31 -15.50 -24.47
N ALA A 92 -24.65 -16.78 -24.32
CA ALA A 92 -24.43 -17.52 -23.07
C ALA A 92 -22.95 -17.61 -22.68
N GLY A 93 -22.04 -17.74 -23.62
CA GLY A 93 -20.59 -17.74 -23.38
C GLY A 93 -20.07 -16.38 -22.89
N LEU A 94 -20.49 -15.31 -23.54
CA LEU A 94 -20.13 -13.94 -23.15
C LEU A 94 -20.73 -13.58 -21.77
N GLU A 95 -21.99 -13.94 -21.52
CA GLU A 95 -22.63 -13.74 -20.22
C GLU A 95 -21.96 -14.56 -19.09
N ALA A 96 -21.36 -15.72 -19.43
CA ALA A 96 -20.55 -16.48 -18.49
C ALA A 96 -19.20 -15.81 -18.14
N GLY A 97 -18.83 -14.74 -18.86
CA GLY A 97 -17.62 -13.97 -18.60
C GLY A 97 -16.47 -14.24 -19.57
N ALA A 98 -16.73 -14.86 -20.74
CA ALA A 98 -15.76 -14.89 -21.83
C ALA A 98 -15.58 -13.49 -22.42
N ASP A 99 -14.36 -13.18 -22.87
CA ASP A 99 -14.05 -11.89 -23.51
C ASP A 99 -14.28 -11.95 -25.02
N ASP A 100 -14.18 -13.13 -25.58
CA ASP A 100 -14.35 -13.36 -27.01
C ASP A 100 -14.75 -14.81 -27.29
N TYR A 101 -15.13 -15.09 -28.52
CA TYR A 101 -15.37 -16.44 -29.00
C TYR A 101 -14.81 -16.62 -30.42
N LEU A 102 -14.55 -17.88 -30.79
CA LEU A 102 -14.05 -18.25 -32.10
C LEU A 102 -14.71 -19.57 -32.54
N ILE A 103 -15.19 -19.62 -33.78
CA ILE A 103 -15.88 -20.78 -34.33
C ILE A 103 -14.85 -21.77 -34.90
N LYS A 104 -14.99 -23.04 -34.55
CA LYS A 104 -14.20 -24.15 -35.15
C LYS A 104 -14.79 -24.57 -36.52
N PRO A 105 -13.96 -24.85 -37.54
CA PRO A 105 -12.50 -24.79 -37.59
C PRO A 105 -11.99 -23.35 -37.61
N CYS A 106 -11.03 -23.04 -36.73
CA CYS A 106 -10.52 -21.68 -36.57
C CYS A 106 -9.62 -21.29 -37.77
N ASN A 107 -9.91 -20.15 -38.39
CA ASN A 107 -8.99 -19.54 -39.33
C ASN A 107 -7.75 -19.01 -38.60
N PRO A 108 -6.51 -19.40 -39.00
CA PRO A 108 -5.29 -18.95 -38.32
C PRO A 108 -5.13 -17.41 -38.27
N GLU A 109 -5.54 -16.69 -39.30
CA GLU A 109 -5.44 -15.23 -39.33
C GLU A 109 -6.50 -14.56 -38.41
N GLU A 110 -7.69 -15.14 -38.32
CA GLU A 110 -8.71 -14.70 -37.34
C GLU A 110 -8.25 -14.93 -35.91
N LEU A 111 -7.74 -16.13 -35.61
CA LEU A 111 -7.16 -16.43 -34.27
C LEU A 111 -6.08 -15.42 -33.91
N LYS A 112 -5.12 -15.15 -34.80
CA LYS A 112 -4.06 -14.16 -34.56
C LYS A 112 -4.63 -12.76 -34.31
N ALA A 113 -5.68 -12.36 -35.03
CA ALA A 113 -6.32 -11.07 -34.82
C ALA A 113 -6.97 -10.96 -33.43
N ARG A 114 -7.69 -12.03 -33.00
CA ARG A 114 -8.31 -12.11 -31.67
C ARG A 114 -7.26 -12.10 -30.55
N LEU A 115 -6.20 -12.88 -30.70
CA LEU A 115 -5.09 -12.89 -29.75
C LEU A 115 -4.43 -11.51 -29.62
N ARG A 116 -4.20 -10.80 -30.74
CA ARG A 116 -3.67 -9.42 -30.68
C ARG A 116 -4.60 -8.48 -29.91
N THR A 117 -5.91 -8.64 -30.05
CA THR A 117 -6.88 -7.87 -29.28
C THR A 117 -6.78 -8.21 -27.79
N GLY A 118 -6.74 -9.49 -27.44
CA GLY A 118 -6.56 -9.93 -26.06
C GLY A 118 -5.26 -9.41 -25.43
N ILE A 119 -4.14 -9.50 -26.14
CA ILE A 119 -2.85 -8.96 -25.69
C ILE A 119 -2.93 -7.47 -25.42
N ARG A 120 -3.56 -6.71 -26.32
CA ARG A 120 -3.73 -5.26 -26.14
C ARG A 120 -4.60 -4.93 -24.93
N ILE A 121 -5.63 -5.73 -24.64
CA ILE A 121 -6.47 -5.55 -23.44
C ILE A 121 -5.66 -5.82 -22.18
N LEU A 122 -4.86 -6.89 -22.16
CA LEU A 122 -3.97 -7.21 -21.04
C LEU A 122 -2.93 -6.12 -20.78
N ASP A 123 -2.32 -5.56 -21.86
CA ASP A 123 -1.38 -4.45 -21.74
C ASP A 123 -2.04 -3.17 -21.21
N LEU A 124 -3.29 -2.91 -21.57
CA LEU A 124 -4.04 -1.76 -21.04
C LEU A 124 -4.42 -1.95 -19.57
N GLU A 125 -4.78 -3.16 -19.18
CA GLU A 125 -5.07 -3.52 -17.79
C GLU A 125 -3.83 -3.36 -16.91
N ASP A 126 -2.68 -3.84 -17.36
CA ASP A 126 -1.41 -3.68 -16.64
C ASP A 126 -1.05 -2.19 -16.45
N LYS A 127 -1.19 -1.38 -17.49
CA LYS A 127 -0.96 0.07 -17.40
C LYS A 127 -1.95 0.76 -16.45
N LEU A 128 -3.20 0.29 -16.42
CA LEU A 128 -4.21 0.84 -15.51
C LEU A 128 -3.87 0.52 -14.06
N VAL A 129 -3.46 -0.72 -13.77
CA VAL A 129 -3.03 -1.14 -12.43
C VAL A 129 -1.80 -0.32 -12.00
N GLU A 130 -0.79 -0.22 -12.84
CA GLU A 130 0.43 0.56 -12.58
C GLU A 130 0.11 2.05 -12.34
N ALA A 131 -0.70 2.66 -13.19
CA ALA A 131 -1.11 4.05 -13.03
C ALA A 131 -1.90 4.28 -11.73
N ARG A 132 -2.76 3.32 -11.34
CA ARG A 132 -3.51 3.38 -10.09
C ARG A 132 -2.59 3.28 -8.86
N GLU A 133 -1.60 2.40 -8.91
CA GLU A 133 -0.62 2.25 -7.83
C GLU A 133 0.25 3.50 -7.70
N ASP A 134 0.71 4.08 -8.82
CA ASP A 134 1.49 5.32 -8.85
C ASP A 134 0.65 6.50 -8.30
N MET A 135 -0.60 6.63 -8.72
CA MET A 135 -1.50 7.65 -8.16
C MET A 135 -1.69 7.47 -6.65
N ARG A 136 -1.89 6.24 -6.19
CA ARG A 136 -2.02 5.94 -4.75
C ARG A 136 -0.74 6.30 -4.00
N PHE A 137 0.40 5.95 -4.54
CA PHE A 137 1.70 6.28 -3.96
C PHE A 137 1.87 7.80 -3.84
N ARG A 138 1.64 8.55 -4.91
CA ARG A 138 1.71 10.02 -4.92
C ARG A 138 0.69 10.68 -3.99
N ALA A 139 -0.51 10.11 -3.87
CA ALA A 139 -1.54 10.64 -2.99
C ALA A 139 -1.24 10.41 -1.49
N THR A 140 -0.44 9.39 -1.15
CA THR A 140 -0.23 8.97 0.24
C THR A 140 1.18 9.23 0.76
N ARG A 141 2.15 9.55 -0.11
CA ARG A 141 3.55 9.74 0.27
C ARG A 141 4.00 11.19 0.07
N ASP A 142 4.99 11.59 0.87
CA ASP A 142 5.75 12.82 0.65
C ASP A 142 6.75 12.61 -0.48
N SER A 143 6.78 13.51 -1.45
CA SER A 143 7.59 13.35 -2.67
C SER A 143 9.10 13.41 -2.44
N LEU A 144 9.57 14.08 -1.38
CA LEU A 144 10.99 14.22 -1.06
C LEU A 144 11.50 13.04 -0.23
N THR A 145 10.76 12.67 0.81
CA THR A 145 11.20 11.71 1.83
C THR A 145 10.65 10.30 1.60
N LEU A 146 9.65 10.13 0.75
CA LEU A 146 8.89 8.91 0.49
C LEU A 146 8.18 8.32 1.72
N LEU A 147 8.17 9.03 2.83
CA LEU A 147 7.39 8.70 4.02
C LEU A 147 5.89 8.95 3.78
N TRP A 148 5.04 8.52 4.70
CA TRP A 148 3.65 8.95 4.66
C TRP A 148 3.56 10.47 4.65
N ASN A 149 2.71 11.03 3.82
CA ASN A 149 2.43 12.45 3.88
C ASN A 149 1.54 12.79 5.08
N ARG A 150 1.41 14.08 5.40
CA ARG A 150 0.64 14.56 6.55
C ARG A 150 -0.78 14.00 6.61
N ALA A 151 -1.50 14.00 5.50
CA ALA A 151 -2.89 13.54 5.49
C ALA A 151 -3.00 12.04 5.80
N SER A 152 -2.10 11.24 5.23
CA SER A 152 -2.10 9.79 5.40
C SER A 152 -1.71 9.37 6.80
N ILE A 153 -0.65 9.97 7.39
CA ILE A 153 -0.21 9.60 8.74
C ILE A 153 -1.24 9.99 9.80
N ILE A 154 -1.95 11.11 9.63
CA ILE A 154 -3.05 11.51 10.53
C ILE A 154 -4.21 10.52 10.41
N ALA A 155 -4.62 10.16 9.20
CA ALA A 155 -5.71 9.21 8.98
C ALA A 155 -5.36 7.81 9.56
N ASP A 156 -4.11 7.40 9.47
CA ASP A 156 -3.62 6.15 10.07
C ASP A 156 -3.65 6.23 11.60
N PHE A 157 -3.24 7.35 12.18
CA PHE A 157 -3.34 7.58 13.62
C PHE A 157 -4.78 7.52 14.12
N GLU A 158 -5.75 8.15 13.43
CA GLU A 158 -7.17 8.10 13.79
C GLU A 158 -7.71 6.65 13.79
N ARG A 159 -7.30 5.85 12.79
CA ARG A 159 -7.65 4.44 12.70
C ARG A 159 -7.05 3.60 13.82
N GLU A 160 -5.76 3.76 14.09
CA GLU A 160 -5.07 3.03 15.17
C GLU A 160 -5.59 3.43 16.56
N LEU A 161 -5.90 4.70 16.79
CA LEU A 161 -6.52 5.16 18.04
C LEU A 161 -7.89 4.52 18.25
N THR A 162 -8.71 4.45 17.20
CA THR A 162 -10.03 3.79 17.23
C THR A 162 -9.88 2.29 17.49
N ARG A 163 -8.90 1.65 16.86
CA ARG A 163 -8.59 0.24 17.07
C ARG A 163 -8.12 -0.03 18.49
N ALA A 164 -7.16 0.77 19.00
CA ALA A 164 -6.62 0.64 20.35
C ALA A 164 -7.73 0.72 21.40
N ARG A 165 -8.68 1.66 21.25
CA ARG A 165 -9.83 1.76 22.17
C ARG A 165 -10.70 0.50 22.18
N ARG A 166 -11.02 -0.03 20.98
CA ARG A 166 -11.86 -1.23 20.87
C ARG A 166 -11.18 -2.47 21.46
N GLU A 167 -9.85 -2.58 21.30
CA GLU A 167 -9.05 -3.73 21.70
C GLU A 167 -8.41 -3.54 23.09
N HIS A 168 -8.73 -2.45 23.82
CA HIS A 168 -8.08 -2.07 25.08
C HIS A 168 -6.55 -1.98 24.99
N GLY A 169 -6.06 -1.63 23.80
CA GLY A 169 -4.66 -1.42 23.52
C GLY A 169 -4.24 0.03 23.77
N VAL A 170 -2.97 0.30 23.49
CA VAL A 170 -2.35 1.62 23.64
C VAL A 170 -1.73 2.06 22.34
N VAL A 171 -1.76 3.36 22.07
CA VAL A 171 -1.06 3.99 20.98
C VAL A 171 -0.36 5.25 21.46
N SER A 172 0.88 5.43 21.02
CA SER A 172 1.67 6.64 21.30
C SER A 172 2.08 7.30 20.01
N ILE A 173 2.23 8.62 20.03
CA ILE A 173 2.79 9.39 18.93
C ILE A 173 3.97 10.24 19.39
N LEU A 174 4.91 10.44 18.49
CA LEU A 174 6.03 11.35 18.63
C LEU A 174 5.93 12.40 17.51
N ILE A 175 5.98 13.67 17.88
CA ILE A 175 6.21 14.76 16.93
C ILE A 175 7.68 15.17 17.07
N CYS A 176 8.43 15.02 15.98
CA CYS A 176 9.86 15.28 15.90
C CYS A 176 10.11 16.47 15.00
N ASP A 177 11.02 17.36 15.39
CA ASP A 177 11.39 18.53 14.59
C ASP A 177 12.91 18.65 14.55
N LEU A 178 13.45 18.85 13.34
CA LEU A 178 14.89 19.00 13.14
C LEU A 178 15.35 20.36 13.63
N ASP A 179 16.21 20.36 14.64
CA ASP A 179 16.68 21.56 15.28
C ASP A 179 17.51 22.44 14.31
N HIS A 180 17.18 23.72 14.28
CA HIS A 180 17.88 24.73 13.47
C HIS A 180 17.87 24.48 11.96
N PHE A 181 16.90 23.68 11.44
CA PHE A 181 16.82 23.33 10.03
C PHE A 181 16.77 24.53 9.09
N LYS A 182 16.08 25.62 9.50
CA LYS A 182 16.06 26.86 8.74
C LYS A 182 17.48 27.41 8.53
N GLN A 183 18.35 27.36 9.55
CA GLN A 183 19.73 27.83 9.43
C GLN A 183 20.54 27.02 8.42
N ILE A 184 20.26 25.69 8.32
CA ILE A 184 20.89 24.85 7.31
C ILE A 184 20.51 25.32 5.91
N ASN A 185 19.21 25.57 5.66
CA ASN A 185 18.77 26.14 4.39
C ASN A 185 19.35 27.49 4.09
N ASP A 186 19.40 28.38 5.08
CA ASP A 186 19.92 29.76 4.92
C ASP A 186 21.43 29.78 4.62
N VAL A 187 22.22 28.85 5.18
CA VAL A 187 23.69 28.79 5.04
C VAL A 187 24.12 27.94 3.85
N TYR A 188 23.50 26.75 3.67
CA TYR A 188 23.94 25.73 2.69
C TYR A 188 22.99 25.58 1.50
N GLY A 189 21.86 26.29 1.50
CA GLY A 189 20.85 26.23 0.47
C GLY A 189 19.86 25.06 0.64
N HIS A 190 18.75 25.16 -0.07
CA HIS A 190 17.64 24.19 0.02
C HIS A 190 18.04 22.77 -0.39
N GLN A 191 19.01 22.61 -1.29
CA GLN A 191 19.46 21.29 -1.72
C GLN A 191 20.12 20.52 -0.57
N ALA A 192 20.96 21.17 0.25
CA ALA A 192 21.54 20.57 1.45
C ALA A 192 20.45 20.23 2.49
N GLY A 193 19.43 21.10 2.64
CA GLY A 193 18.27 20.82 3.46
C GLY A 193 17.48 19.59 3.00
N ASP A 194 17.28 19.43 1.70
CA ASP A 194 16.62 18.27 1.12
C ASP A 194 17.40 16.98 1.39
N GLU A 195 18.73 16.99 1.27
CA GLU A 195 19.60 15.86 1.61
C GLU A 195 19.49 15.50 3.11
N VAL A 196 19.42 16.49 3.99
CA VAL A 196 19.22 16.30 5.43
C VAL A 196 17.84 15.66 5.69
N LEU A 197 16.77 16.15 5.06
CA LEU A 197 15.42 15.60 5.20
C LEU A 197 15.32 14.13 4.74
N GLN A 198 15.94 13.78 3.63
CA GLN A 198 15.97 12.41 3.11
C GLN A 198 16.73 11.47 4.06
N GLN A 199 17.87 11.91 4.59
CA GLN A 199 18.62 11.12 5.56
C GLN A 199 17.90 11.01 6.91
N ALA A 200 17.23 12.09 7.36
CA ALA A 200 16.40 12.08 8.55
C ALA A 200 15.27 11.04 8.43
N ALA A 201 14.57 11.04 7.29
CA ALA A 201 13.54 10.03 6.99
C ALA A 201 14.09 8.60 7.10
N SER A 202 15.26 8.34 6.51
CA SER A 202 15.92 7.04 6.58
C SER A 202 16.31 6.65 8.01
N ARG A 203 16.76 7.61 8.83
CA ARG A 203 17.11 7.37 10.24
C ARG A 203 15.88 7.06 11.07
N PHE A 204 14.79 7.81 10.90
CA PHE A 204 13.52 7.52 11.58
C PHE A 204 13.03 6.10 11.25
N LEU A 205 13.01 5.70 9.99
CA LEU A 205 12.58 4.35 9.58
C LEU A 205 13.43 3.23 10.21
N ARG A 206 14.74 3.45 10.38
CA ARG A 206 15.64 2.47 11.02
C ARG A 206 15.48 2.41 12.54
N SER A 207 14.93 3.45 13.15
CA SER A 207 14.77 3.58 14.60
C SER A 207 13.43 3.05 15.11
N VAL A 208 12.52 2.65 14.23
CA VAL A 208 11.18 2.15 14.55
C VAL A 208 10.99 0.71 14.07
N ARG A 209 9.98 0.03 14.58
CA ARG A 209 9.64 -1.34 14.19
C ARG A 209 8.91 -1.35 12.83
N SER A 210 8.86 -2.50 12.17
CA SER A 210 8.23 -2.65 10.85
C SER A 210 6.72 -2.33 10.81
N TYR A 211 6.04 -2.41 11.94
CA TYR A 211 4.61 -2.09 12.09
C TYR A 211 4.36 -0.67 12.63
N ASP A 212 5.40 0.04 13.09
CA ASP A 212 5.30 1.45 13.42
C ASP A 212 5.30 2.28 12.13
N GLN A 213 4.74 3.46 12.17
CA GLN A 213 4.62 4.29 10.98
C GLN A 213 5.33 5.62 11.16
N VAL A 214 5.92 6.10 10.07
CA VAL A 214 6.62 7.39 10.04
C VAL A 214 6.06 8.21 8.88
N GLY A 215 5.71 9.47 9.16
CA GLY A 215 5.22 10.42 8.17
C GLY A 215 5.91 11.78 8.28
N ARG A 216 6.00 12.48 7.17
CA ARG A 216 6.39 13.89 7.17
C ARG A 216 5.17 14.74 7.48
N TYR A 217 5.20 15.42 8.63
CA TYR A 217 4.07 16.16 9.18
C TYR A 217 4.04 17.63 8.72
N GLY A 218 5.23 18.21 8.54
CA GLY A 218 5.43 19.59 8.10
C GLY A 218 6.72 19.74 7.30
N GLY A 219 7.24 20.94 7.18
CA GLY A 219 8.51 21.21 6.46
C GLY A 219 9.67 20.36 6.97
N GLU A 220 9.99 20.53 8.25
CA GLU A 220 11.06 19.82 8.98
C GLU A 220 10.53 18.94 10.12
N GLU A 221 9.20 18.76 10.16
CA GLU A 221 8.49 18.01 11.20
C GLU A 221 8.10 16.62 10.73
N PHE A 222 8.28 15.65 11.60
CA PHE A 222 7.94 14.24 11.37
C PHE A 222 7.02 13.73 12.48
N LEU A 223 6.06 12.91 12.10
CA LEU A 223 5.15 12.22 13.02
C LEU A 223 5.46 10.74 13.01
N ILE A 224 5.67 10.16 14.18
CA ILE A 224 5.88 8.72 14.36
C ILE A 224 4.71 8.16 15.16
N LEU A 225 4.11 7.11 14.63
CA LEU A 225 3.00 6.39 15.24
C LEU A 225 3.50 5.04 15.77
N LEU A 226 3.39 4.84 17.06
CA LEU A 226 3.84 3.65 17.79
C LEU A 226 2.63 2.86 18.28
N SER A 227 2.32 1.75 17.63
CA SER A 227 1.20 0.88 18.00
C SER A 227 1.59 -0.05 19.15
N GLY A 228 0.71 -0.20 20.17
CA GLY A 228 0.96 -1.06 21.33
C GLY A 228 2.13 -0.60 22.20
N CYS A 229 2.42 0.71 22.22
CA CYS A 229 3.55 1.31 22.92
C CYS A 229 3.02 2.25 24.01
N ASP A 230 3.31 1.98 25.27
CA ASP A 230 2.97 2.85 26.38
C ASP A 230 3.91 4.07 26.48
N SER A 231 3.62 4.97 27.44
CA SER A 231 4.37 6.22 27.62
C SER A 231 5.87 5.98 27.91
N GLY A 232 6.20 5.00 28.75
CA GLY A 232 7.58 4.69 29.10
C GLY A 232 8.37 4.13 27.91
N GLN A 233 7.76 3.22 27.17
CA GLN A 233 8.34 2.65 25.95
C GLN A 233 8.49 3.69 24.85
N ALA A 234 7.51 4.58 24.70
CA ALA A 234 7.54 5.67 23.72
C ALA A 234 8.66 6.67 24.07
N PHE A 235 8.83 7.00 25.36
CA PHE A 235 9.90 7.86 25.81
C PHE A 235 11.28 7.27 25.52
N GLN A 236 11.49 5.99 25.83
CA GLN A 236 12.75 5.32 25.52
C GLN A 236 13.03 5.32 24.01
N ARG A 237 12.02 5.03 23.20
CA ARG A 237 12.15 5.09 21.74
C ARG A 237 12.53 6.47 21.22
N ALA A 238 11.93 7.50 21.77
CA ALA A 238 12.24 8.90 21.42
C ALA A 238 13.68 9.28 21.81
N GLU A 239 14.17 8.83 22.97
CA GLU A 239 15.55 9.05 23.40
C GLU A 239 16.56 8.29 22.50
N ASP A 240 16.23 7.05 22.09
CA ASP A 240 17.04 6.30 21.15
C ASP A 240 17.16 7.06 19.80
N ILE A 241 16.04 7.59 19.30
CA ILE A 241 15.99 8.42 18.08
C ILE A 241 16.84 9.67 18.28
N ARG A 242 16.59 10.44 19.33
CA ARG A 242 17.34 11.66 19.62
C ARG A 242 18.86 11.41 19.68
N SER A 243 19.25 10.35 20.38
CA SER A 243 20.66 9.97 20.50
C SER A 243 21.27 9.58 19.15
N ALA A 244 20.55 8.83 18.32
CA ALA A 244 20.98 8.46 16.98
C ALA A 244 21.19 9.68 16.05
N PHE A 245 20.38 10.73 16.20
CA PHE A 245 20.54 11.97 15.47
C PHE A 245 21.75 12.77 15.97
N ALA A 246 21.93 12.87 17.27
CA ALA A 246 23.03 13.62 17.86
C ALA A 246 24.41 12.96 17.65
N SER A 247 24.47 11.64 17.49
CA SER A 247 25.72 10.88 17.42
C SER A 247 26.30 10.75 16.00
N CYS A 248 25.50 10.95 14.95
CA CYS A 248 25.93 10.75 13.56
C CYS A 248 25.70 12.01 12.73
N ALA A 249 26.71 12.47 12.03
CA ALA A 249 26.57 13.57 11.07
C ALA A 249 25.68 13.18 9.88
N PHE A 250 25.15 14.19 9.22
CA PHE A 250 24.42 14.10 7.96
C PHE A 250 25.37 14.41 6.82
N GLU A 251 25.56 13.46 5.91
CA GLU A 251 26.44 13.65 4.76
C GLU A 251 25.73 14.53 3.72
N THR A 252 26.32 15.66 3.37
CA THR A 252 25.80 16.57 2.35
C THR A 252 26.88 16.94 1.32
N MET A 253 26.47 17.51 0.21
CA MET A 253 27.39 18.02 -0.80
C MET A 253 28.35 19.08 -0.23
N HIS A 254 28.06 19.68 0.91
CA HIS A 254 28.91 20.67 1.62
C HIS A 254 29.73 20.03 2.76
N GLY A 255 29.75 18.69 2.85
CA GLY A 255 30.38 17.93 3.92
C GLY A 255 29.42 17.54 5.04
N PRO A 256 29.93 16.92 6.11
CA PRO A 256 29.10 16.41 7.21
C PRO A 256 28.53 17.55 8.06
N LEU A 257 27.22 17.52 8.28
CA LEU A 257 26.50 18.49 9.12
C LEU A 257 25.96 17.77 10.37
N SER A 258 26.10 18.42 11.52
CA SER A 258 25.49 17.97 12.77
C SER A 258 24.08 18.53 12.87
N VAL A 259 23.09 17.64 12.96
CA VAL A 259 21.67 18.02 13.13
C VAL A 259 21.10 17.22 14.28
N THR A 260 20.46 17.92 15.21
CA THR A 260 19.75 17.29 16.34
C THR A 260 18.24 17.32 16.11
N VAL A 261 17.51 16.65 16.97
CA VAL A 261 16.05 16.58 16.89
C VAL A 261 15.44 16.83 18.28
N SER A 262 14.42 17.67 18.33
CA SER A 262 13.55 17.84 19.50
C SER A 262 12.30 16.98 19.32
N VAL A 263 11.83 16.33 20.39
CA VAL A 263 10.72 15.39 20.34
C VAL A 263 9.67 15.68 21.42
N GLY A 264 8.42 15.80 20.99
CA GLY A 264 7.24 15.82 21.85
C GLY A 264 6.49 14.49 21.77
N ILE A 265 6.14 13.93 22.91
CA ILE A 265 5.48 12.61 23.02
C ILE A 265 4.11 12.77 23.67
N VAL A 266 3.15 11.99 23.18
CA VAL A 266 1.90 11.71 23.91
C VAL A 266 1.54 10.24 23.78
N SER A 267 1.03 9.66 24.85
CA SER A 267 0.51 8.29 24.88
C SER A 267 -0.95 8.28 25.26
N SER A 268 -1.76 7.49 24.56
CA SER A 268 -3.18 7.31 24.93
C SER A 268 -3.40 6.68 26.30
N SER A 269 -2.38 6.01 26.87
CA SER A 269 -2.46 5.37 28.19
C SER A 269 -2.50 6.35 29.36
N GLU A 270 -2.06 7.58 29.17
CA GLU A 270 -1.98 8.57 30.27
C GLU A 270 -3.26 9.38 30.45
N TRP A 271 -4.22 9.25 29.55
CA TRP A 271 -5.43 10.05 29.53
C TRP A 271 -6.64 9.21 29.96
N THR A 272 -7.31 9.64 31.02
CA THR A 272 -8.54 9.00 31.52
C THR A 272 -9.77 9.33 30.66
N ALA A 273 -9.72 10.40 29.89
CA ALA A 273 -10.77 10.81 28.94
C ALA A 273 -10.46 10.33 27.52
N ASP A 274 -11.49 10.02 26.75
CA ASP A 274 -11.40 9.67 25.35
C ASP A 274 -11.03 10.87 24.46
N LEU A 275 -9.75 11.24 24.46
CA LEU A 275 -9.26 12.34 23.62
C LEU A 275 -9.27 11.95 22.14
N THR A 276 -9.72 12.86 21.31
CA THR A 276 -9.62 12.70 19.85
C THR A 276 -8.17 12.70 19.37
N ALA A 277 -7.89 12.15 18.20
CA ALA A 277 -6.56 12.22 17.59
C ALA A 277 -6.05 13.65 17.49
N LYS A 278 -6.92 14.60 17.16
CA LYS A 278 -6.58 16.04 17.09
C LYS A 278 -6.13 16.61 18.44
N GLN A 279 -6.78 16.21 19.53
CA GLN A 279 -6.40 16.66 20.87
C GLN A 279 -5.06 16.06 21.29
N LEU A 280 -4.84 14.75 21.04
CA LEU A 280 -3.55 14.12 21.31
C LEU A 280 -2.41 14.74 20.48
N LEU A 281 -2.65 15.05 19.20
CA LEU A 281 -1.68 15.78 18.38
C LEU A 281 -1.34 17.14 18.99
N HIS A 282 -2.33 17.87 19.46
CA HIS A 282 -2.11 19.17 20.12
C HIS A 282 -1.25 19.05 21.39
N GLU A 283 -1.48 18.02 22.21
CA GLU A 283 -0.68 17.79 23.40
C GLU A 283 0.77 17.42 23.06
N ALA A 284 0.98 16.63 21.99
CA ALA A 284 2.32 16.33 21.50
C ALA A 284 3.04 17.60 20.97
N ASP A 285 2.32 18.48 20.28
CA ASP A 285 2.86 19.79 19.82
C ASP A 285 3.27 20.66 21.01
N LEU A 286 2.46 20.72 22.08
CA LEU A 286 2.82 21.47 23.29
C LEU A 286 4.05 20.86 23.97
N ALA A 287 4.20 19.55 23.96
CA ALA A 287 5.39 18.89 24.48
C ALA A 287 6.63 19.20 23.62
N LEU A 288 6.50 19.17 22.30
CA LEU A 288 7.58 19.59 21.38
C LEU A 288 7.98 21.04 21.57
N TYR A 289 7.01 21.94 21.74
CA TYR A 289 7.30 23.34 22.04
C TYR A 289 8.13 23.48 23.33
N ARG A 290 7.78 22.73 24.41
CA ARG A 290 8.57 22.70 25.64
C ARG A 290 9.98 22.16 25.39
N ALA A 291 10.14 21.11 24.57
CA ALA A 291 11.45 20.59 24.22
C ALA A 291 12.33 21.67 23.51
N LYS A 292 11.77 22.39 22.55
CA LYS A 292 12.46 23.50 21.88
C LYS A 292 12.84 24.64 22.84
N ALA A 293 11.94 25.00 23.76
CA ALA A 293 12.17 26.04 24.77
C ALA A 293 13.23 25.65 25.82
N SER A 294 13.36 24.36 26.12
CA SER A 294 14.34 23.84 27.09
C SER A 294 15.77 23.67 26.54
N GLY A 295 16.05 24.20 25.34
CA GLY A 295 17.40 24.18 24.77
C GLY A 295 17.54 23.23 23.57
N ARG A 296 16.45 22.64 23.09
CA ARG A 296 16.43 21.68 21.97
C ARG A 296 17.15 20.35 22.28
N ASN A 297 17.30 19.49 21.28
CA ASN A 297 17.95 18.18 21.41
C ASN A 297 17.50 17.41 22.66
N CYS A 298 16.22 17.39 22.92
CA CYS A 298 15.64 16.73 24.09
C CYS A 298 14.25 16.19 23.78
N VAL A 299 13.79 15.31 24.66
CA VAL A 299 12.49 14.67 24.61
C VAL A 299 11.62 15.20 25.75
N MET A 300 10.39 15.58 25.44
CA MET A 300 9.38 15.98 26.42
C MET A 300 8.09 15.19 26.23
N ALA A 301 7.55 14.66 27.33
CA ALA A 301 6.26 14.00 27.32
C ALA A 301 5.13 14.99 27.68
N ALA A 302 3.97 14.80 27.04
CA ALA A 302 2.74 15.44 27.47
C ALA A 302 2.16 14.67 28.66
N HIS A 303 1.84 15.38 29.71
CA HIS A 303 1.14 14.82 30.87
C HIS A 303 -0.22 15.52 31.00
N PRO A 304 -1.28 14.81 31.40
CA PRO A 304 -2.55 15.43 31.75
C PRO A 304 -2.29 16.50 32.83
N ILE A 305 -2.66 17.74 32.53
CA ILE A 305 -2.69 18.77 33.58
C ILE A 305 -3.77 18.30 34.55
N ALA A 306 -3.38 18.00 35.80
CA ALA A 306 -4.37 17.79 36.85
C ALA A 306 -5.20 19.07 36.93
N HIS A 307 -6.45 19.01 36.45
CA HIS A 307 -7.42 20.06 36.76
C HIS A 307 -7.60 20.02 38.27
N GLU A 308 -7.00 20.97 38.99
CA GLU A 308 -7.43 21.27 40.34
C GLU A 308 -8.94 21.54 40.28
N PRO A 309 -9.75 20.82 41.09
CA PRO A 309 -11.17 21.13 41.15
C PRO A 309 -11.28 22.59 41.57
N SER A 310 -12.05 23.37 40.80
CA SER A 310 -12.42 24.75 41.14
C SER A 310 -12.87 24.76 42.59
N PRO A 311 -12.37 25.67 43.44
CA PRO A 311 -12.83 25.73 44.82
C PRO A 311 -14.34 26.04 44.77
N ASP A 312 -15.13 25.13 45.32
CA ASP A 312 -16.56 25.26 45.52
C ASP A 312 -16.86 26.66 46.05
N CYS A 313 -17.60 27.42 45.27
CA CYS A 313 -18.18 28.65 45.72
C CYS A 313 -19.32 28.29 46.67
N ASP A 314 -18.98 28.01 47.91
CA ASP A 314 -19.92 27.89 49.02
C ASP A 314 -20.64 29.25 49.20
N THR A 315 -21.72 29.44 48.48
CA THR A 315 -22.69 30.46 48.80
C THR A 315 -23.50 30.02 50.01
N LYS A 316 -23.01 30.38 51.16
CA LYS A 316 -23.85 30.50 52.36
C LYS A 316 -24.89 31.58 52.05
N HIS A 317 -26.14 31.21 52.02
CA HIS A 317 -27.25 32.10 52.27
C HIS A 317 -27.88 31.71 53.63
N VAL A 318 -27.83 32.69 54.48
CA VAL A 318 -28.65 32.88 55.68
C VAL A 318 -30.11 33.07 55.35
#